data_b863f36f87e4686de0e3f3c5e33a15da
#
_entry.id   b863f36f87e4686de0e3f3c5e33a15da
#
_cell.length_a   1.000
_cell.length_b   1.000
_cell.length_c   1.000
_cell.angle_alpha   90.00
_cell.angle_beta   90.00
_cell.angle_gamma   90.00
#
_symmetry.space_group_name_H-M   'P 1'
#
loop_
_entity.id
_entity.type
_entity.pdbx_description
1 polymer ?
#
loop_
_entity_poly.entity_id
_entity_poly.type
_entity_poly.pdbx_seq_one_letter_code
_entity_poly.pdbx_strand_id
1 'polypeptide(L)'
;MVFVTCGMGGGTGTGAAPIVAKVAKDMGILTVGVVTKPFTFEGRRRSEHAEMGIKFLKKFVDSIVIVPNDRLLDIAEPNTTMIEALRMADEVLKQGVQSITELIGDNSLINADFADVQTVMRDRGVAHMGIGIGKGDNKVKDAVTNAVESPLLETTVAGAKAILLNIAGGYDMGMLDVNDAANQIQNVADKDAIIIFGTSVKEELKDEMRITVIATGFENRPSNYSDVQTFDEEIEEQEKASGKETKDETFADGTPKKQTLREVLVDLDQNTTPSRPSSKFDIPSFLK
;
A
#
# COMPACT_ATOMS: atom_id res chain seq x y z
N MET A 1 -3.29 -8.05 12.00
CA MET A 1 -3.11 -7.28 10.76
C MET A 1 -1.98 -7.87 9.94
N VAL A 2 -2.11 -7.87 8.61
CA VAL A 2 -1.08 -8.31 7.67
C VAL A 2 -0.77 -7.16 6.71
N PHE A 3 0.51 -6.86 6.54
CA PHE A 3 0.99 -5.98 5.49
C PHE A 3 1.52 -6.81 4.33
N VAL A 4 1.06 -6.47 3.12
CA VAL A 4 1.54 -7.05 1.88
C VAL A 4 2.29 -5.96 1.12
N THR A 5 3.62 -6.06 1.07
CA THR A 5 4.46 -5.04 0.45
C THR A 5 5.31 -5.60 -0.68
N CYS A 6 5.34 -4.92 -1.81
CA CYS A 6 6.17 -5.28 -2.95
C CYS A 6 6.23 -4.16 -4.00
N GLY A 7 7.23 -4.23 -4.89
CA GLY A 7 7.24 -3.51 -6.15
C GLY A 7 6.39 -4.23 -7.19
N MET A 8 5.42 -3.52 -7.78
CA MET A 8 4.57 -4.04 -8.84
C MET A 8 5.23 -3.96 -10.22
N GLY A 9 4.77 -4.78 -11.15
CA GLY A 9 5.26 -4.81 -12.54
C GLY A 9 6.30 -5.89 -12.82
N GLY A 10 6.87 -6.51 -11.77
CA GLY A 10 7.69 -7.71 -11.89
C GLY A 10 6.86 -9.00 -11.91
N GLY A 11 7.52 -10.15 -11.81
CA GLY A 11 6.85 -11.46 -11.75
C GLY A 11 6.37 -11.81 -10.35
N THR A 12 7.28 -11.80 -9.37
CA THR A 12 7.03 -12.29 -8.01
C THR A 12 6.02 -11.44 -7.24
N GLY A 13 6.28 -10.12 -7.11
CA GLY A 13 5.39 -9.23 -6.35
C GLY A 13 4.01 -9.14 -6.98
N THR A 14 3.94 -8.94 -8.30
CA THR A 14 2.68 -8.80 -9.04
C THR A 14 1.81 -10.06 -8.94
N GLY A 15 2.42 -11.25 -8.97
CA GLY A 15 1.68 -12.52 -8.93
C GLY A 15 1.37 -13.01 -7.52
N ALA A 16 2.33 -12.90 -6.59
CA ALA A 16 2.16 -13.47 -5.26
C ALA A 16 1.38 -12.58 -4.29
N ALA A 17 1.52 -11.25 -4.40
CA ALA A 17 0.87 -10.33 -3.45
C ALA A 17 -0.65 -10.48 -3.39
N PRO A 18 -1.40 -10.58 -4.52
CA PRO A 18 -2.85 -10.80 -4.47
C PRO A 18 -3.23 -12.12 -3.81
N ILE A 19 -2.44 -13.19 -4.00
CA ILE A 19 -2.68 -14.50 -3.42
C ILE A 19 -2.50 -14.47 -1.91
N VAL A 20 -1.41 -13.89 -1.43
CA VAL A 20 -1.15 -13.72 0.00
C VAL A 20 -2.24 -12.87 0.65
N ALA A 21 -2.64 -11.76 0.01
CA ALA A 21 -3.72 -10.91 0.49
C ALA A 21 -5.06 -11.66 0.55
N LYS A 22 -5.38 -12.49 -0.45
CA LYS A 22 -6.59 -13.32 -0.44
C LYS A 22 -6.61 -14.26 0.75
N VAL A 23 -5.52 -14.99 1.00
CA VAL A 23 -5.42 -15.91 2.15
C VAL A 23 -5.63 -15.15 3.47
N ALA A 24 -5.01 -13.98 3.64
CA ALA A 24 -5.18 -13.16 4.84
C ALA A 24 -6.63 -12.68 5.00
N LYS A 25 -7.27 -12.24 3.91
CA LYS A 25 -8.67 -11.81 3.91
C LYS A 25 -9.63 -12.96 4.23
N ASP A 26 -9.41 -14.14 3.65
CA ASP A 26 -10.23 -15.35 3.92
C ASP A 26 -10.14 -15.78 5.40
N MET A 27 -9.02 -15.45 6.07
CA MET A 27 -8.85 -15.63 7.52
C MET A 27 -9.47 -14.51 8.36
N GLY A 28 -10.11 -13.51 7.76
CA GLY A 28 -10.71 -12.35 8.44
C GLY A 28 -9.70 -11.35 9.02
N ILE A 29 -8.44 -11.42 8.58
CA ILE A 29 -7.36 -10.56 9.07
C ILE A 29 -7.38 -9.24 8.31
N LEU A 30 -7.28 -8.10 9.04
CA LEU A 30 -7.09 -6.79 8.43
C LEU A 30 -5.84 -6.82 7.54
N THR A 31 -6.03 -6.58 6.25
CA THR A 31 -4.99 -6.70 5.23
C THR A 31 -4.74 -5.36 4.56
N VAL A 32 -3.52 -4.87 4.65
CA VAL A 32 -3.10 -3.59 4.06
C VAL A 32 -2.02 -3.83 3.02
N GLY A 33 -2.27 -3.37 1.79
CA GLY A 33 -1.27 -3.37 0.72
C GLY A 33 -0.43 -2.09 0.76
N VAL A 34 0.89 -2.20 0.65
CA VAL A 34 1.79 -1.05 0.46
C VAL A 34 2.70 -1.36 -0.71
N VAL A 35 2.45 -0.75 -1.86
CA VAL A 35 3.09 -1.17 -3.11
C VAL A 35 3.59 0.03 -3.91
N THR A 36 4.65 -0.18 -4.71
CA THR A 36 5.14 0.83 -5.64
C THR A 36 4.77 0.49 -7.08
N LYS A 37 4.52 1.55 -7.88
CA LYS A 37 4.49 1.45 -9.34
C LYS A 37 5.91 1.66 -9.89
N PRO A 38 6.29 0.95 -10.97
CA PRO A 38 7.61 1.10 -11.58
C PRO A 38 7.83 2.53 -12.11
N PHE A 39 9.09 2.90 -12.27
CA PHE A 39 9.45 4.12 -12.97
C PHE A 39 9.04 4.05 -14.44
N THR A 40 8.74 5.19 -15.06
CA THR A 40 8.36 5.27 -16.47
C THR A 40 9.48 4.73 -17.38
N PHE A 41 10.76 4.94 -17.04
CA PHE A 41 11.90 4.42 -17.81
C PHE A 41 12.01 2.88 -17.80
N GLU A 42 11.36 2.17 -16.87
CA GLU A 42 11.34 0.71 -16.84
C GLU A 42 10.46 0.11 -17.96
N GLY A 43 9.68 0.92 -18.64
CA GLY A 43 8.97 0.61 -19.87
C GLY A 43 7.49 0.26 -19.66
N ARG A 44 6.74 0.48 -20.75
CA ARG A 44 5.28 0.38 -20.79
C ARG A 44 4.73 -0.98 -20.32
N ARG A 45 5.34 -2.09 -20.76
CA ARG A 45 4.89 -3.44 -20.37
C ARG A 45 4.95 -3.65 -18.86
N ARG A 46 5.98 -3.09 -18.20
CA ARG A 46 6.13 -3.20 -16.75
C ARG A 46 5.07 -2.40 -16.03
N SER A 47 4.72 -1.22 -16.52
CA SER A 47 3.62 -0.40 -15.99
C SER A 47 2.26 -1.08 -16.18
N GLU A 48 1.97 -1.66 -17.35
CA GLU A 48 0.73 -2.41 -17.61
C GLU A 48 0.58 -3.63 -16.67
N HIS A 49 1.67 -4.39 -16.45
CA HIS A 49 1.68 -5.49 -15.49
C HIS A 49 1.47 -4.99 -14.06
N ALA A 50 2.05 -3.85 -13.68
CA ALA A 50 1.86 -3.26 -12.36
C ALA A 50 0.40 -2.88 -12.12
N GLU A 51 -0.23 -2.23 -13.09
CA GLU A 51 -1.65 -1.84 -12.98
C GLU A 51 -2.57 -3.05 -12.88
N MET A 52 -2.29 -4.10 -13.65
CA MET A 52 -3.04 -5.36 -13.56
C MET A 52 -2.90 -5.96 -12.15
N GLY A 53 -1.66 -6.09 -11.63
CA GLY A 53 -1.43 -6.62 -10.29
C GLY A 53 -2.09 -5.80 -9.19
N ILE A 54 -2.06 -4.46 -9.30
CA ILE A 54 -2.75 -3.55 -8.37
C ILE A 54 -4.27 -3.76 -8.40
N LYS A 55 -4.87 -3.90 -9.59
CA LYS A 55 -6.31 -4.19 -9.72
C LYS A 55 -6.69 -5.49 -9.01
N PHE A 56 -5.88 -6.54 -9.15
CA PHE A 56 -6.11 -7.80 -8.45
C PHE A 56 -5.92 -7.67 -6.95
N LEU A 57 -4.84 -7.01 -6.52
CA LEU A 57 -4.55 -6.82 -5.10
C LEU A 57 -5.67 -6.04 -4.39
N LYS A 58 -6.23 -5.01 -5.03
CA LYS A 58 -7.35 -4.21 -4.51
C LYS A 58 -8.59 -5.02 -4.14
N LYS A 59 -8.82 -6.18 -4.78
CA LYS A 59 -9.95 -7.06 -4.46
C LYS A 59 -9.80 -7.74 -3.09
N PHE A 60 -8.55 -7.93 -2.63
CA PHE A 60 -8.23 -8.75 -1.47
C PHE A 60 -7.61 -8.00 -0.30
N VAL A 61 -7.41 -6.69 -0.41
CA VAL A 61 -6.95 -5.84 0.69
C VAL A 61 -8.06 -4.93 1.19
N ASP A 62 -8.02 -4.58 2.45
CA ASP A 62 -8.94 -3.59 3.05
C ASP A 62 -8.55 -2.16 2.64
N SER A 63 -7.25 -1.88 2.66
CA SER A 63 -6.68 -0.63 2.18
C SER A 63 -5.40 -0.88 1.41
N ILE A 64 -5.13 -0.03 0.42
CA ILE A 64 -3.92 -0.10 -0.39
C ILE A 64 -3.29 1.28 -0.52
N VAL A 65 -2.04 1.39 -0.11
CA VAL A 65 -1.18 2.54 -0.38
C VAL A 65 -0.39 2.25 -1.65
N ILE A 66 -0.51 3.13 -2.63
CA ILE A 66 0.19 3.01 -3.91
C ILE A 66 1.14 4.19 -4.02
N VAL A 67 2.43 3.91 -4.22
CA VAL A 67 3.47 4.94 -4.39
C VAL A 67 4.00 4.86 -5.82
N PRO A 68 3.73 5.84 -6.68
CA PRO A 68 4.36 5.91 -7.99
C PRO A 68 5.84 6.28 -7.85
N ASN A 69 6.75 5.42 -8.33
CA ASN A 69 8.19 5.71 -8.23
C ASN A 69 8.59 7.00 -8.95
N ASP A 70 7.87 7.39 -10.02
CA ASP A 70 8.14 8.66 -10.72
C ASP A 70 8.03 9.87 -9.80
N ARG A 71 7.16 9.84 -8.79
CA ARG A 71 7.04 10.91 -7.78
C ARG A 71 8.27 11.07 -6.90
N LEU A 72 9.08 10.01 -6.78
CA LEU A 72 10.36 10.08 -6.07
C LEU A 72 11.39 10.90 -6.85
N LEU A 73 11.26 10.99 -8.18
CA LEU A 73 12.13 11.82 -8.99
C LEU A 73 11.89 13.31 -8.76
N ASP A 74 10.67 13.69 -8.35
CA ASP A 74 10.32 15.08 -8.04
C ASP A 74 11.03 15.60 -6.79
N ILE A 75 11.43 14.67 -5.88
CA ILE A 75 12.16 15.00 -4.64
C ILE A 75 13.64 14.60 -4.69
N ALA A 76 14.07 13.95 -5.78
CA ALA A 76 15.45 13.52 -5.96
C ALA A 76 16.37 14.69 -6.31
N GLU A 77 17.60 14.66 -5.83
CA GLU A 77 18.62 15.62 -6.23
C GLU A 77 19.08 15.38 -7.68
N PRO A 78 19.53 16.41 -8.40
CA PRO A 78 19.96 16.26 -9.82
C PRO A 78 21.06 15.22 -10.05
N ASN A 79 21.83 14.90 -9.02
CA ASN A 79 22.93 13.91 -9.08
C ASN A 79 22.54 12.54 -8.49
N THR A 80 21.26 12.31 -8.18
CA THR A 80 20.80 11.04 -7.62
C THR A 80 21.07 9.91 -8.59
N THR A 81 21.78 8.90 -8.13
CA THR A 81 22.07 7.71 -8.93
C THR A 81 20.85 6.79 -9.00
N MET A 82 20.84 5.90 -10.01
CA MET A 82 19.76 4.91 -10.15
C MET A 82 19.63 4.00 -8.92
N ILE A 83 20.75 3.65 -8.27
CA ILE A 83 20.76 2.83 -7.07
C ILE A 83 20.10 3.59 -5.91
N GLU A 84 20.39 4.87 -5.78
CA GLU A 84 19.77 5.72 -4.76
C GLU A 84 18.28 5.90 -5.01
N ALA A 85 17.86 6.11 -6.25
CA ALA A 85 16.42 6.20 -6.60
C ALA A 85 15.66 4.92 -6.22
N LEU A 86 16.23 3.73 -6.47
CA LEU A 86 15.63 2.47 -6.05
C LEU A 86 15.61 2.32 -4.52
N ARG A 87 16.64 2.78 -3.81
CA ARG A 87 16.66 2.81 -2.33
C ARG A 87 15.61 3.76 -1.77
N MET A 88 15.36 4.89 -2.42
CA MET A 88 14.28 5.81 -2.03
C MET A 88 12.92 5.10 -2.10
N ALA A 89 12.66 4.30 -3.14
CA ALA A 89 11.44 3.52 -3.25
C ALA A 89 11.30 2.49 -2.12
N ASP A 90 12.38 1.78 -1.77
CA ASP A 90 12.40 0.84 -0.65
C ASP A 90 12.16 1.56 0.69
N GLU A 91 12.79 2.73 0.90
CA GLU A 91 12.62 3.50 2.13
C GLU A 91 11.19 4.02 2.31
N VAL A 92 10.52 4.45 1.23
CA VAL A 92 9.13 4.89 1.30
C VAL A 92 8.20 3.73 1.65
N LEU A 93 8.39 2.53 1.07
CA LEU A 93 7.65 1.33 1.47
C LEU A 93 7.85 1.00 2.94
N LYS A 94 9.11 1.04 3.40
CA LYS A 94 9.46 0.81 4.80
C LYS A 94 8.80 1.83 5.72
N GLN A 95 8.87 3.12 5.39
CA GLN A 95 8.24 4.19 6.16
C GLN A 95 6.72 4.04 6.20
N GLY A 96 6.09 3.64 5.10
CA GLY A 96 4.66 3.37 5.04
C GLY A 96 4.20 2.30 6.02
N VAL A 97 4.91 1.17 6.05
CA VAL A 97 4.63 0.08 7.00
C VAL A 97 4.99 0.49 8.43
N GLN A 98 6.15 1.11 8.61
CA GLN A 98 6.67 1.51 9.92
C GLN A 98 5.76 2.54 10.60
N SER A 99 5.26 3.53 9.87
CA SER A 99 4.36 4.56 10.42
C SER A 99 3.08 3.98 11.00
N ILE A 100 2.49 2.97 10.37
CA ILE A 100 1.30 2.30 10.88
C ILE A 100 1.64 1.40 12.08
N THR A 101 2.77 0.70 12.02
CA THR A 101 3.18 -0.20 13.12
C THR A 101 3.61 0.57 14.36
N GLU A 102 4.21 1.75 14.20
CA GLU A 102 4.58 2.63 15.31
C GLU A 102 3.35 3.19 16.04
N LEU A 103 2.27 3.47 15.33
CA LEU A 103 1.02 3.93 15.95
C LEU A 103 0.43 2.91 16.92
N ILE A 104 0.63 1.61 16.67
CA ILE A 104 0.06 0.51 17.45
C ILE A 104 1.07 -0.01 18.48
N GLY A 105 2.36 0.28 18.28
CA GLY A 105 3.46 -0.32 19.08
C GLY A 105 3.64 0.32 20.45
N ASP A 106 4.20 -0.45 21.40
CA ASP A 106 4.38 -0.05 22.80
C ASP A 106 5.40 1.08 23.03
N ASN A 107 6.17 1.47 22.00
CA ASN A 107 7.24 2.49 22.12
C ASN A 107 6.76 3.92 21.85
N SER A 108 5.47 4.14 21.68
CA SER A 108 4.88 5.45 21.42
C SER A 108 4.45 6.12 22.72
N LEU A 109 4.54 7.46 22.80
CA LEU A 109 4.03 8.22 23.94
C LEU A 109 2.50 8.29 23.95
N ILE A 110 1.90 8.38 22.76
CA ILE A 110 0.47 8.32 22.55
C ILE A 110 0.25 7.24 21.50
N ASN A 111 -0.37 6.15 21.91
CA ASN A 111 -0.67 5.01 21.06
C ASN A 111 -2.10 5.10 20.54
N ALA A 112 -2.28 4.75 19.28
CA ALA A 112 -3.61 4.44 18.76
C ALA A 112 -3.98 2.99 19.13
N ASP A 113 -5.23 2.73 19.49
CA ASP A 113 -5.70 1.37 19.66
C ASP A 113 -5.78 0.67 18.28
N PHE A 114 -5.51 -0.63 18.27
CA PHE A 114 -5.67 -1.44 17.06
C PHE A 114 -7.09 -1.32 16.46
N ALA A 115 -8.11 -1.21 17.31
CA ALA A 115 -9.49 -1.01 16.88
C ALA A 115 -9.68 0.31 16.11
N ASP A 116 -8.99 1.36 16.53
CA ASP A 116 -9.00 2.66 15.86
C ASP A 116 -8.37 2.58 14.46
N VAL A 117 -7.17 1.99 14.37
CA VAL A 117 -6.51 1.75 13.09
C VAL A 117 -7.36 0.88 12.16
N GLN A 118 -8.02 -0.14 12.72
CA GLN A 118 -8.95 -0.97 11.96
C GLN A 118 -10.14 -0.17 11.41
N THR A 119 -10.69 0.77 12.18
CA THR A 119 -11.80 1.64 11.74
C THR A 119 -11.42 2.54 10.58
N VAL A 120 -10.18 3.02 10.55
CA VAL A 120 -9.66 3.89 9.48
C VAL A 120 -9.25 3.10 8.25
N MET A 121 -8.81 1.84 8.39
CA MET A 121 -8.20 1.07 7.29
C MET A 121 -9.12 -0.02 6.72
N ARG A 122 -10.11 -0.53 7.47
CA ARG A 122 -10.97 -1.62 7.01
C ARG A 122 -11.90 -1.18 5.89
N ASP A 123 -11.85 -1.90 4.76
CA ASP A 123 -12.70 -1.67 3.58
C ASP A 123 -12.66 -0.23 3.04
N ARG A 124 -11.52 0.48 3.17
CA ARG A 124 -11.39 1.87 2.73
C ARG A 124 -10.85 2.02 1.31
N GLY A 125 -10.31 0.95 0.73
CA GLY A 125 -9.80 0.97 -0.64
C GLY A 125 -8.48 1.73 -0.76
N VAL A 126 -8.38 2.70 -1.68
CA VAL A 126 -7.13 3.44 -1.89
C VAL A 126 -6.85 4.37 -0.73
N ALA A 127 -5.63 4.30 -0.21
CA ALA A 127 -5.08 5.20 0.77
C ALA A 127 -3.93 6.01 0.15
N HIS A 128 -3.86 7.28 0.46
CA HIS A 128 -2.76 8.15 0.06
C HIS A 128 -1.86 8.44 1.25
N MET A 129 -0.56 8.39 1.02
CA MET A 129 0.44 8.61 2.07
C MET A 129 1.30 9.83 1.74
N GLY A 130 1.38 10.77 2.69
CA GLY A 130 2.30 11.89 2.65
C GLY A 130 3.29 11.82 3.81
N ILE A 131 4.53 12.18 3.53
CA ILE A 131 5.61 12.23 4.51
C ILE A 131 6.22 13.62 4.45
N GLY A 132 6.35 14.26 5.61
CA GLY A 132 6.99 15.56 5.75
C GLY A 132 8.02 15.55 6.87
N ILE A 133 9.11 16.24 6.65
CA ILE A 133 10.19 16.44 7.63
C ILE A 133 10.38 17.93 7.81
N GLY A 134 10.48 18.35 9.05
CA GLY A 134 10.81 19.72 9.44
C GLY A 134 11.96 19.74 10.46
N LYS A 135 12.76 20.79 10.43
CA LYS A 135 13.94 20.96 11.29
C LYS A 135 13.98 22.36 11.93
N GLY A 136 14.57 22.43 13.12
CA GLY A 136 14.77 23.68 13.83
C GLY A 136 13.50 24.35 14.32
N ASP A 137 13.49 25.68 14.42
CA ASP A 137 12.42 26.46 15.05
C ASP A 137 11.04 26.34 14.34
N ASN A 138 11.03 26.08 13.04
CA ASN A 138 9.80 25.91 12.24
C ASN A 138 9.45 24.46 11.98
N LYS A 139 10.07 23.51 12.70
CA LYS A 139 9.97 22.05 12.45
C LYS A 139 8.53 21.55 12.30
N VAL A 140 7.60 22.06 13.10
CA VAL A 140 6.19 21.66 13.06
C VAL A 140 5.53 22.09 11.75
N LYS A 141 5.63 23.37 11.44
CA LYS A 141 5.00 23.95 10.25
C LYS A 141 5.56 23.35 8.96
N ASP A 142 6.88 23.23 8.88
CA ASP A 142 7.54 22.68 7.70
C ASP A 142 7.20 21.18 7.54
N ALA A 143 7.20 20.42 8.63
CA ALA A 143 6.82 19.00 8.59
C ALA A 143 5.36 18.80 8.15
N VAL A 144 4.41 19.59 8.68
CA VAL A 144 3.00 19.52 8.28
C VAL A 144 2.84 19.90 6.80
N THR A 145 3.41 21.02 6.38
CA THR A 145 3.31 21.50 4.99
C THR A 145 3.89 20.47 4.04
N ASN A 146 5.09 19.96 4.32
CA ASN A 146 5.74 18.94 3.50
C ASN A 146 4.96 17.61 3.47
N ALA A 147 4.25 17.26 4.55
CA ALA A 147 3.44 16.04 4.58
C ALA A 147 2.16 16.19 3.76
N VAL A 148 1.48 17.34 3.86
CA VAL A 148 0.21 17.61 3.17
C VAL A 148 0.42 17.89 1.69
N GLU A 149 1.52 18.56 1.33
CA GLU A 149 1.92 18.89 -0.04
C GLU A 149 2.90 17.86 -0.63
N SER A 150 3.08 16.75 0.06
CA SER A 150 4.03 15.70 -0.37
C SER A 150 3.75 15.27 -1.80
N PRO A 151 4.74 15.24 -2.69
CA PRO A 151 4.57 14.72 -4.05
C PRO A 151 4.20 13.23 -4.09
N LEU A 152 4.40 12.50 -2.99
CA LEU A 152 3.97 11.10 -2.86
C LEU A 152 2.45 10.96 -2.79
N LEU A 153 1.71 12.03 -2.47
CA LEU A 153 0.26 12.07 -2.54
C LEU A 153 -0.17 12.18 -4.01
N GLU A 154 -0.94 11.23 -4.50
CA GLU A 154 -1.58 11.35 -5.83
C GLU A 154 -2.71 12.38 -5.82
N THR A 155 -3.28 12.65 -4.64
CA THR A 155 -4.36 13.62 -4.40
C THR A 155 -4.07 14.42 -3.13
N THR A 156 -4.77 15.53 -2.94
CA THR A 156 -4.69 16.29 -1.71
C THR A 156 -5.34 15.53 -0.55
N VAL A 157 -4.90 15.76 0.68
CA VAL A 157 -5.52 15.21 1.90
C VAL A 157 -6.97 15.69 2.07
N ALA A 158 -7.31 16.81 1.40
CA ALA A 158 -8.67 17.36 1.38
C ALA A 158 -9.67 16.34 0.80
N GLY A 159 -10.77 16.10 1.52
CA GLY A 159 -11.80 15.13 1.14
C GLY A 159 -11.57 13.70 1.65
N ALA A 160 -10.49 13.44 2.39
CA ALA A 160 -10.32 12.20 3.12
C ALA A 160 -11.33 12.10 4.26
N LYS A 161 -12.00 10.97 4.39
CA LYS A 161 -12.97 10.71 5.49
C LYS A 161 -12.31 10.13 6.74
N ALA A 162 -11.10 9.61 6.61
CA ALA A 162 -10.34 9.13 7.74
C ALA A 162 -8.84 9.33 7.51
N ILE A 163 -8.13 9.71 8.57
CA ILE A 163 -6.72 10.04 8.55
C ILE A 163 -6.03 9.34 9.72
N LEU A 164 -4.93 8.65 9.42
CA LEU A 164 -3.94 8.23 10.41
C LEU A 164 -2.79 9.22 10.37
N LEU A 165 -2.46 9.79 11.51
CA LEU A 165 -1.40 10.76 11.69
C LEU A 165 -0.33 10.21 12.64
N ASN A 166 0.87 9.95 12.13
CA ASN A 166 2.03 9.61 12.95
C ASN A 166 2.96 10.80 13.06
N ILE A 167 3.20 11.27 14.29
CA ILE A 167 4.12 12.35 14.60
C ILE A 167 5.33 11.75 15.31
N ALA A 168 6.47 11.74 14.64
CA ALA A 168 7.73 11.26 15.20
C ALA A 168 8.69 12.43 15.44
N GLY A 169 9.30 12.48 16.61
CA GLY A 169 10.27 13.53 16.96
C GLY A 169 11.32 13.05 17.95
N GLY A 170 12.26 13.89 18.30
CA GLY A 170 13.23 13.63 19.35
C GLY A 170 12.64 13.81 20.76
N TYR A 171 13.48 13.62 21.79
CA TYR A 171 13.11 13.88 23.19
C TYR A 171 12.79 15.38 23.45
N ASP A 172 13.15 16.25 22.52
CA ASP A 172 12.87 17.70 22.52
C ASP A 172 11.50 18.07 21.96
N MET A 173 10.71 17.06 21.51
CA MET A 173 9.35 17.27 20.98
C MET A 173 8.42 17.70 22.12
N GLY A 174 7.90 18.95 22.02
CA GLY A 174 6.97 19.50 23.00
C GLY A 174 5.52 19.07 22.77
N MET A 175 4.72 19.09 23.84
CA MET A 175 3.28 18.82 23.73
C MET A 175 2.57 19.85 22.85
N LEU A 176 3.03 21.10 22.86
CA LEU A 176 2.47 22.16 22.00
C LEU A 176 2.77 21.85 20.52
N ASP A 177 3.95 21.34 20.21
CA ASP A 177 4.33 20.97 18.85
C ASP A 177 3.39 19.89 18.27
N VAL A 178 3.06 18.88 19.09
CA VAL A 178 2.12 17.82 18.72
C VAL A 178 0.72 18.36 18.50
N ASN A 179 0.25 19.24 19.40
CA ASN A 179 -1.07 19.88 19.30
C ASN A 179 -1.17 20.76 18.06
N ASP A 180 -0.14 21.55 17.78
CA ASP A 180 -0.11 22.43 16.61
C ASP A 180 -0.08 21.64 15.30
N ALA A 181 0.68 20.54 15.24
CA ALA A 181 0.68 19.64 14.10
C ALA A 181 -0.70 19.04 13.85
N ALA A 182 -1.34 18.50 14.89
CA ALA A 182 -2.66 17.89 14.79
C ALA A 182 -3.72 18.92 14.34
N ASN A 183 -3.72 20.13 14.90
CA ASN A 183 -4.64 21.20 14.51
C ASN A 183 -4.46 21.64 13.05
N GLN A 184 -3.23 21.75 12.57
CA GLN A 184 -2.96 22.12 11.18
C GLN A 184 -3.48 21.04 10.21
N ILE A 185 -3.29 19.75 10.51
CA ILE A 185 -3.83 18.65 9.71
C ILE A 185 -5.37 18.64 9.74
N GLN A 186 -5.96 18.87 10.90
CA GLN A 186 -7.42 18.95 11.05
C GLN A 186 -8.04 20.07 10.23
N ASN A 187 -7.36 21.21 10.10
CA ASN A 187 -7.83 22.34 9.28
C ASN A 187 -7.82 22.05 7.79
N VAL A 188 -6.98 21.11 7.32
CA VAL A 188 -6.89 20.73 5.90
C VAL A 188 -7.82 19.55 5.58
N ALA A 189 -8.11 18.71 6.56
CA ALA A 189 -8.99 17.55 6.44
C ALA A 189 -10.46 17.97 6.25
N ASP A 190 -11.30 17.02 5.84
CA ASP A 190 -12.76 17.20 5.85
C ASP A 190 -13.24 17.42 7.30
N LYS A 191 -14.31 18.25 7.46
CA LYS A 191 -14.86 18.56 8.79
C LYS A 191 -15.37 17.33 9.54
N ASP A 192 -15.82 16.33 8.79
CA ASP A 192 -16.36 15.08 9.32
C ASP A 192 -15.32 13.95 9.30
N ALA A 193 -14.04 14.26 9.01
CA ALA A 193 -12.98 13.27 8.98
C ALA A 193 -12.66 12.71 10.37
N ILE A 194 -12.52 11.40 10.46
CA ILE A 194 -12.02 10.72 11.66
C ILE A 194 -10.48 10.83 11.63
N ILE A 195 -9.90 11.54 12.60
CA ILE A 195 -8.45 11.68 12.71
C ILE A 195 -7.97 10.89 13.92
N ILE A 196 -7.12 9.92 13.64
CA ILE A 196 -6.43 9.13 14.66
C ILE A 196 -4.96 9.50 14.60
N PHE A 197 -4.41 9.91 15.74
CA PHE A 197 -3.02 10.30 15.81
C PHE A 197 -2.28 9.52 16.89
N GLY A 198 -0.98 9.36 16.68
CA GLY A 198 -0.06 8.85 17.69
C GLY A 198 1.27 9.55 17.57
N THR A 199 2.06 9.44 18.63
CA THR A 199 3.37 10.09 18.72
C THR A 199 4.43 9.08 19.07
N SER A 200 5.53 9.07 18.32
CA SER A 200 6.70 8.25 18.60
C SER A 200 7.93 9.11 18.87
N VAL A 201 8.75 8.68 19.86
CA VAL A 201 10.00 9.36 20.16
C VAL A 201 11.16 8.53 19.63
N LYS A 202 12.03 9.20 18.86
CA LYS A 202 13.23 8.62 18.29
C LYS A 202 14.43 9.48 18.58
N GLU A 203 15.45 8.92 19.20
CA GLU A 203 16.68 9.63 19.53
C GLU A 203 17.39 10.20 18.30
N GLU A 204 17.20 9.57 17.14
CA GLU A 204 17.76 9.96 15.85
C GLU A 204 17.16 11.28 15.31
N LEU A 205 15.95 11.65 15.75
CA LEU A 205 15.20 12.84 15.30
C LEU A 205 15.42 14.06 16.22
N LYS A 206 16.64 14.20 16.76
CA LYS A 206 16.97 15.38 17.56
C LYS A 206 16.83 16.66 16.71
N ASP A 207 16.02 17.62 17.21
CA ASP A 207 15.71 18.88 16.53
C ASP A 207 15.01 18.72 15.17
N GLU A 208 14.47 17.52 14.93
CA GLU A 208 13.67 17.19 13.74
C GLU A 208 12.29 16.69 14.14
N MET A 209 11.32 16.95 13.29
CA MET A 209 9.98 16.34 13.36
C MET A 209 9.64 15.68 12.04
N ARG A 210 9.17 14.46 12.10
CA ARG A 210 8.65 13.73 10.94
C ARG A 210 7.17 13.49 11.12
N ILE A 211 6.40 13.88 10.14
CA ILE A 211 4.96 13.68 10.11
C ILE A 211 4.63 12.76 8.95
N THR A 212 3.92 11.68 9.24
CA THR A 212 3.36 10.80 8.22
C THR A 212 1.84 10.85 8.30
N VAL A 213 1.22 11.20 7.18
CA VAL A 213 -0.23 11.26 7.02
C VAL A 213 -0.66 10.13 6.11
N ILE A 214 -1.60 9.30 6.56
CA ILE A 214 -2.23 8.30 5.70
C ILE A 214 -3.72 8.64 5.64
N ALA A 215 -4.14 9.11 4.48
CA ALA A 215 -5.49 9.55 4.22
C ALA A 215 -6.28 8.47 3.48
N THR A 216 -7.49 8.17 3.95
CA THR A 216 -8.35 7.12 3.39
C THR A 216 -9.79 7.58 3.22
N GLY A 217 -10.60 6.79 2.49
CA GLY A 217 -12.02 7.05 2.37
C GLY A 217 -12.38 8.15 1.39
N PHE A 218 -11.57 8.40 0.38
CA PHE A 218 -11.90 9.30 -0.74
C PHE A 218 -13.10 8.76 -1.53
N GLU A 219 -14.02 9.64 -1.94
CA GLU A 219 -15.31 9.27 -2.58
C GLU A 219 -15.21 8.71 -3.99
N ASN A 220 -14.24 7.90 -4.30
CA ASN A 220 -14.24 7.14 -5.53
C ASN A 220 -14.18 5.64 -5.23
N ARG A 221 -15.26 5.10 -4.63
CA ARG A 221 -15.57 3.68 -4.79
C ARG A 221 -16.32 3.50 -6.11
N PRO A 222 -15.80 2.78 -7.08
CA PRO A 222 -16.66 1.98 -7.93
C PRO A 222 -17.24 0.89 -7.02
N SER A 223 -18.42 1.17 -6.46
CA SER A 223 -19.15 0.26 -5.58
C SER A 223 -19.92 -0.76 -6.42
N ASN A 224 -19.29 -1.44 -7.36
CA ASN A 224 -20.00 -2.47 -8.09
C ASN A 224 -19.07 -3.62 -8.44
N TYR A 225 -19.37 -4.76 -7.88
CA TYR A 225 -18.98 -6.10 -8.34
C TYR A 225 -19.28 -6.34 -9.83
N SER A 226 -20.05 -5.46 -10.48
CA SER A 226 -20.39 -5.50 -11.89
C SER A 226 -19.23 -5.15 -12.83
N ASP A 227 -18.24 -4.37 -12.39
CA ASP A 227 -17.07 -4.03 -13.21
C ASP A 227 -16.08 -5.20 -13.40
N VAL A 228 -16.29 -6.29 -12.65
CA VAL A 228 -15.51 -7.52 -12.82
C VAL A 228 -15.95 -8.28 -14.06
N GLN A 229 -17.27 -8.30 -14.36
CA GLN A 229 -17.81 -9.01 -15.52
C GLN A 229 -17.47 -8.32 -16.85
N THR A 230 -17.49 -6.98 -16.88
CA THR A 230 -17.10 -6.22 -18.08
C THR A 230 -15.62 -6.38 -18.45
N PHE A 231 -14.76 -6.64 -17.45
CA PHE A 231 -13.33 -6.80 -17.72
C PHE A 231 -12.99 -8.18 -18.28
N ASP A 232 -13.70 -9.21 -17.86
CA ASP A 232 -13.56 -10.55 -18.44
C ASP A 232 -14.04 -10.56 -19.90
N GLU A 233 -15.10 -9.80 -20.21
CA GLU A 233 -15.61 -9.60 -21.57
C GLU A 233 -14.64 -8.79 -22.45
N GLU A 234 -14.02 -7.70 -21.94
CA GLU A 234 -13.02 -6.91 -22.67
C GLU A 234 -11.74 -7.71 -22.96
N ILE A 235 -11.35 -8.60 -22.05
CA ILE A 235 -10.19 -9.47 -22.25
C ILE A 235 -10.51 -10.54 -23.31
N GLU A 236 -11.69 -11.16 -23.26
CA GLU A 236 -12.13 -12.12 -24.27
C GLU A 236 -12.27 -11.49 -25.67
N GLU A 237 -12.72 -10.24 -25.77
CA GLU A 237 -12.78 -9.52 -27.04
C GLU A 237 -11.40 -9.20 -27.60
N GLN A 238 -10.43 -8.82 -26.76
CA GLN A 238 -9.05 -8.57 -27.20
C GLN A 238 -8.32 -9.85 -27.63
N GLU A 239 -8.63 -11.01 -27.05
CA GLU A 239 -8.08 -12.30 -27.48
C GLU A 239 -8.69 -12.78 -28.79
N LYS A 240 -10.00 -12.61 -28.97
CA LYS A 240 -10.68 -12.89 -30.24
C LYS A 240 -10.17 -11.98 -31.35
N ALA A 241 -9.81 -10.73 -31.05
CA ALA A 241 -9.24 -9.77 -32.01
C ALA A 241 -7.76 -10.05 -32.34
N SER A 242 -6.99 -10.68 -31.45
CA SER A 242 -5.55 -10.97 -31.66
C SER A 242 -5.27 -12.28 -32.40
N GLY A 243 -6.27 -13.11 -32.67
CA GLY A 243 -6.16 -14.30 -33.53
C GLY A 243 -5.19 -15.39 -33.03
N LYS A 244 -4.82 -15.39 -31.74
CA LYS A 244 -3.97 -16.44 -31.18
C LYS A 244 -4.84 -17.53 -30.53
N GLU A 245 -5.10 -18.58 -31.30
CA GLU A 245 -5.49 -19.88 -30.73
C GLU A 245 -4.34 -20.39 -29.85
N THR A 246 -4.57 -20.48 -28.55
CA THR A 246 -3.68 -21.20 -27.65
C THR A 246 -3.79 -22.70 -27.91
N LYS A 247 -2.79 -23.24 -28.61
CA LYS A 247 -2.61 -24.69 -28.66
C LYS A 247 -2.03 -25.12 -27.31
N ASP A 248 -2.66 -26.12 -26.69
CA ASP A 248 -2.14 -26.84 -25.53
C ASP A 248 -0.73 -27.41 -25.87
N GLU A 249 0.30 -26.70 -25.47
CA GLU A 249 1.68 -27.16 -25.63
C GLU A 249 2.16 -27.77 -24.30
N THR A 250 2.17 -29.07 -24.23
CA THR A 250 2.93 -29.83 -23.22
C THR A 250 4.35 -30.08 -23.73
N PHE A 251 5.33 -30.12 -22.81
CA PHE A 251 6.67 -30.62 -23.13
C PHE A 251 6.59 -32.13 -23.50
N ALA A 252 7.56 -32.61 -24.25
CA ALA A 252 7.62 -34.03 -24.70
C ALA A 252 7.70 -35.04 -23.55
N ASP A 253 7.93 -34.62 -22.30
CA ASP A 253 7.95 -35.39 -21.07
C ASP A 253 6.61 -35.37 -20.28
N GLY A 254 5.57 -34.72 -20.83
CA GLY A 254 4.26 -34.63 -20.19
C GLY A 254 4.14 -33.61 -19.06
N THR A 255 5.17 -32.78 -18.83
CA THR A 255 5.08 -31.70 -17.84
C THR A 255 4.36 -30.50 -18.44
N PRO A 256 3.42 -29.86 -17.69
CA PRO A 256 2.74 -28.66 -18.18
C PRO A 256 3.73 -27.51 -18.29
N LYS A 257 3.73 -26.79 -19.43
CA LYS A 257 4.45 -25.51 -19.55
C LYS A 257 3.97 -24.57 -18.46
N LYS A 258 4.87 -23.76 -17.92
CA LYS A 258 4.59 -22.75 -16.89
C LYS A 258 3.29 -22.04 -17.18
N GLN A 259 2.32 -22.22 -16.28
CA GLN A 259 1.08 -21.44 -16.30
C GLN A 259 1.41 -19.95 -16.34
N THR A 260 0.75 -19.20 -17.18
CA THR A 260 0.87 -17.74 -17.20
C THR A 260 0.25 -17.19 -15.92
N LEU A 261 0.74 -16.05 -15.45
CA LEU A 261 0.20 -15.35 -14.27
C LEU A 261 -1.33 -15.25 -14.33
N ARG A 262 -1.88 -15.16 -15.53
CA ARG A 262 -3.30 -15.05 -15.85
C ARG A 262 -4.05 -16.35 -15.56
N GLU A 263 -3.54 -17.51 -15.96
CA GLU A 263 -4.17 -18.82 -15.71
C GLU A 263 -4.27 -19.08 -14.20
N VAL A 264 -3.22 -18.73 -13.45
CA VAL A 264 -3.22 -18.86 -11.98
C VAL A 264 -4.25 -17.94 -11.33
N LEU A 265 -4.44 -16.72 -11.85
CA LEU A 265 -5.38 -15.75 -11.30
C LEU A 265 -6.84 -16.08 -11.65
N VAL A 266 -7.11 -16.64 -12.84
CA VAL A 266 -8.46 -17.09 -13.26
C VAL A 266 -8.88 -18.33 -12.46
N ASP A 267 -7.99 -19.29 -12.21
CA ASP A 267 -8.27 -20.46 -11.36
C ASP A 267 -8.62 -20.06 -9.92
N LEU A 268 -8.04 -18.97 -9.42
CA LEU A 268 -8.35 -18.44 -8.08
C LEU A 268 -9.75 -17.81 -8.00
N ASP A 269 -10.25 -17.21 -9.09
CA ASP A 269 -11.57 -16.56 -9.12
C ASP A 269 -12.72 -17.61 -9.26
N GLN A 270 -12.47 -18.74 -9.93
CA GLN A 270 -13.48 -19.78 -10.16
C GLN A 270 -13.64 -20.79 -9.01
N ASN A 271 -12.67 -20.89 -8.09
CA ASN A 271 -12.68 -21.85 -6.98
C ASN A 271 -13.24 -21.29 -5.66
N THR A 272 -14.18 -20.36 -5.69
CA THR A 272 -14.85 -19.80 -4.50
C THR A 272 -16.06 -20.60 -4.06
N THR A 273 -15.93 -21.91 -3.83
CA THR A 273 -16.88 -22.65 -2.98
C THR A 273 -16.19 -23.03 -1.67
N PRO A 274 -16.77 -22.69 -0.50
CA PRO A 274 -16.12 -22.96 0.78
C PRO A 274 -16.26 -24.44 1.13
N SER A 275 -15.31 -25.26 0.74
CA SER A 275 -15.11 -26.58 1.36
C SER A 275 -14.12 -26.41 2.51
N ARG A 276 -14.59 -26.62 3.75
CA ARG A 276 -13.74 -26.68 4.95
C ARG A 276 -12.56 -27.61 4.69
N PRO A 277 -11.30 -27.15 4.83
CA PRO A 277 -10.17 -28.06 4.81
C PRO A 277 -10.15 -28.84 6.11
N SER A 278 -10.19 -30.17 6.00
CA SER A 278 -9.87 -31.08 7.09
C SER A 278 -8.40 -30.88 7.49
N SER A 279 -8.20 -30.55 8.77
CA SER A 279 -6.90 -30.38 9.41
C SER A 279 -5.99 -31.60 9.21
N LYS A 280 -4.91 -31.44 8.48
CA LYS A 280 -3.63 -32.13 8.67
C LYS A 280 -2.55 -31.34 7.94
N PHE A 281 -1.89 -30.43 8.65
CA PHE A 281 -0.59 -29.94 8.27
C PHE A 281 0.42 -31.07 8.54
N ASP A 282 0.90 -31.71 7.50
CA ASP A 282 2.05 -32.62 7.60
C ASP A 282 3.32 -31.77 7.71
N ILE A 283 3.90 -31.72 8.90
CA ILE A 283 5.17 -31.04 9.15
C ILE A 283 6.27 -31.92 8.52
N PRO A 284 7.07 -31.35 7.59
CA PRO A 284 8.17 -32.09 6.99
C PRO A 284 9.13 -32.66 8.04
N SER A 285 9.64 -33.87 7.80
CA SER A 285 10.42 -34.68 8.76
C SER A 285 11.74 -34.04 9.25
N PHE A 286 12.20 -32.97 8.60
CA PHE A 286 13.41 -32.21 9.01
C PHE A 286 13.13 -31.12 10.07
N LEU A 287 11.88 -30.92 10.48
CA LEU A 287 11.44 -30.00 11.54
C LEU A 287 10.87 -30.74 12.78
N LYS A 288 11.07 -32.05 12.86
CA LYS A 288 10.78 -32.87 14.04
C LYS A 288 12.00 -33.04 14.90
#